data_0d16614b6707579c2e39c57adb051a31
#
_entry.id   0d16614b6707579c2e39c57adb051a31
#
_cell.length_a   1.000
_cell.length_b   1.000
_cell.length_c   1.000
_cell.angle_alpha   90.00
_cell.angle_beta   90.00
_cell.angle_gamma   90.00
#
_symmetry.space_group_name_H-M   'P 1'
#
loop_
_entity.id
_entity.type
_entity.pdbx_description
1 polymer ?
#
loop_
_entity_poly.entity_id
_entity_poly.type
_entity_poly.pdbx_seq_one_letter_code
_entity_poly.pdbx_strand_id
1 'polypeptide(L)'
;MFSKLAFLPTYPVYASEFIEQHGKSVNIDSTILAVSQSGETADTIAAVTCAQQRAATILSLTNVIGSSLTRISRVYIGTQAGPEIGVAATKTFTSQLSVMAQLALRLAKKRGKVSQDEIDSLEENLLKLPEIADAIVKTQEEKVKQIAKKYKDSKVFFFLGRGISTATAYEGRLKLMEIAYIPSIAFPAGESKHGPISLVENGFPAVFICPKDDCHKTLIGNIMEMKARGAHIIAIAEEGDEDIKALADDYVEVPKGIPGVLSPIPFVVPLQLLAYYVALEKGYDPDMPRNLAKCVTVK
;
A
#
# COMPACT_ATOMS: atom_id res chain seq x y z
N MET A 1 -4.48 5.06 -9.11
CA MET A 1 -5.65 4.49 -9.80
C MET A 1 -6.49 5.59 -10.46
N PHE A 2 -7.18 6.49 -9.75
CA PHE A 2 -8.06 7.52 -10.33
C PHE A 2 -7.40 8.39 -11.39
N SER A 3 -6.19 8.88 -11.13
CA SER A 3 -5.47 9.72 -12.10
C SER A 3 -5.06 8.94 -13.37
N LYS A 4 -4.62 7.67 -13.23
CA LYS A 4 -4.22 6.83 -14.38
C LYS A 4 -5.41 6.35 -15.21
N LEU A 5 -6.48 5.91 -14.59
CA LEU A 5 -7.62 5.30 -15.28
C LEU A 5 -8.69 6.32 -15.66
N ALA A 6 -9.10 7.14 -14.71
CA ALA A 6 -10.21 8.07 -14.92
C ALA A 6 -9.76 9.48 -15.35
N PHE A 7 -8.46 9.73 -15.47
CA PHE A 7 -7.88 11.05 -15.71
C PHE A 7 -8.46 12.11 -14.76
N LEU A 8 -8.64 11.70 -13.51
CA LEU A 8 -9.12 12.57 -12.43
C LEU A 8 -7.96 12.84 -11.47
N PRO A 9 -7.46 14.09 -11.42
CA PRO A 9 -6.49 14.49 -10.39
C PRO A 9 -7.04 14.19 -9.00
N THR A 10 -6.27 13.45 -8.22
CA THR A 10 -6.65 13.04 -6.87
C THR A 10 -5.47 13.22 -5.96
N TYR A 11 -5.68 13.92 -4.85
CA TYR A 11 -4.63 14.28 -3.90
C TYR A 11 -4.82 13.48 -2.61
N PRO A 12 -3.91 12.56 -2.27
CA PRO A 12 -3.93 11.88 -0.99
C PRO A 12 -3.51 12.85 0.11
N VAL A 13 -4.27 12.87 1.21
CA VAL A 13 -4.02 13.74 2.35
C VAL A 13 -4.14 12.92 3.63
N TYR A 14 -3.22 13.11 4.56
CA TYR A 14 -3.37 12.57 5.90
C TYR A 14 -4.50 13.31 6.63
N ALA A 15 -5.39 12.57 7.27
CA ALA A 15 -6.54 13.15 7.95
C ALA A 15 -6.13 14.10 9.07
N SER A 16 -5.04 13.80 9.80
CA SER A 16 -4.45 14.67 10.84
C SER A 16 -4.03 16.04 10.30
N GLU A 17 -3.60 16.11 9.04
CA GLU A 17 -3.08 17.34 8.43
C GLU A 17 -4.14 18.08 7.60
N PHE A 18 -5.30 17.46 7.38
CA PHE A 18 -6.30 17.97 6.44
C PHE A 18 -6.79 19.38 6.80
N ILE A 19 -7.11 19.62 8.06
CA ILE A 19 -7.68 20.90 8.52
C ILE A 19 -6.67 22.04 8.30
N GLU A 20 -5.42 21.80 8.66
CA GLU A 20 -4.37 22.82 8.58
C GLU A 20 -3.93 23.11 7.15
N GLN A 21 -3.78 22.05 6.34
CA GLN A 21 -3.29 22.21 4.97
C GLN A 21 -4.37 22.59 3.96
N HIS A 22 -5.57 22.04 4.11
CA HIS A 22 -6.63 22.14 3.11
C HIS A 22 -7.93 22.74 3.61
N GLY A 23 -8.14 22.83 4.93
CA GLY A 23 -9.41 23.23 5.51
C GLY A 23 -9.94 24.55 4.95
N LYS A 24 -9.09 25.55 4.68
CA LYS A 24 -9.51 26.84 4.12
C LYS A 24 -9.81 26.82 2.62
N SER A 25 -9.24 25.89 1.87
CA SER A 25 -9.43 25.78 0.41
C SER A 25 -10.60 24.90 -0.02
N VAL A 26 -11.13 24.10 0.92
CA VAL A 26 -12.31 23.26 0.68
C VAL A 26 -13.58 24.12 0.56
N ASN A 27 -14.41 23.77 -0.41
CA ASN A 27 -15.67 24.47 -0.70
C ASN A 27 -16.72 23.52 -1.27
N ILE A 28 -17.85 24.06 -1.73
CA ILE A 28 -18.98 23.29 -2.28
C ILE A 28 -18.61 22.42 -3.51
N ASP A 29 -17.59 22.81 -4.28
CA ASP A 29 -17.13 22.09 -5.46
C ASP A 29 -16.15 20.95 -5.11
N SER A 30 -15.75 20.87 -3.84
CA SER A 30 -14.82 19.86 -3.35
C SER A 30 -15.54 18.53 -3.11
N THR A 31 -14.90 17.43 -3.54
CA THR A 31 -15.31 16.06 -3.20
C THR A 31 -14.24 15.38 -2.37
N ILE A 32 -14.60 14.91 -1.19
CA ILE A 32 -13.71 14.21 -0.27
C ILE A 32 -14.10 12.74 -0.24
N LEU A 33 -13.15 11.87 -0.54
CA LEU A 33 -13.26 10.43 -0.29
C LEU A 33 -12.49 10.10 0.99
N ALA A 34 -13.21 9.91 2.09
CA ALA A 34 -12.64 9.50 3.35
C ALA A 34 -12.51 7.98 3.42
N VAL A 35 -11.31 7.50 3.74
CA VAL A 35 -11.01 6.07 3.84
C VAL A 35 -10.62 5.75 5.28
N SER A 36 -11.38 4.86 5.92
CA SER A 36 -11.12 4.43 7.30
C SER A 36 -11.62 3.01 7.51
N GLN A 37 -10.81 2.13 8.09
CA GLN A 37 -11.24 0.76 8.39
C GLN A 37 -12.41 0.75 9.39
N SER A 38 -12.27 1.43 10.52
CA SER A 38 -13.28 1.47 11.59
C SER A 38 -14.40 2.49 11.33
N GLY A 39 -14.11 3.55 10.58
CA GLY A 39 -15.00 4.70 10.44
C GLY A 39 -15.16 5.53 11.74
N GLU A 40 -14.28 5.31 12.73
CA GLU A 40 -14.29 6.00 14.04
C GLU A 40 -12.95 6.73 14.34
N THR A 41 -12.02 6.77 13.41
CA THR A 41 -10.73 7.45 13.58
C THR A 41 -10.96 8.95 13.81
N ALA A 42 -10.51 9.48 14.96
CA ALA A 42 -10.79 10.84 15.40
C ALA A 42 -10.38 11.90 14.37
N ASP A 43 -9.17 11.79 13.82
CA ASP A 43 -8.69 12.74 12.81
C ASP A 43 -9.49 12.67 11.51
N THR A 44 -9.89 11.47 11.08
CA THR A 44 -10.74 11.31 9.89
C THR A 44 -12.11 11.97 10.10
N ILE A 45 -12.72 11.76 11.26
CA ILE A 45 -14.02 12.40 11.60
C ILE A 45 -13.86 13.92 11.64
N ALA A 46 -12.81 14.44 12.26
CA ALA A 46 -12.56 15.88 12.32
C ALA A 46 -12.35 16.50 10.93
N ALA A 47 -11.55 15.85 10.08
CA ALA A 47 -11.31 16.29 8.70
C ALA A 47 -12.62 16.36 7.89
N VAL A 48 -13.42 15.30 7.96
CA VAL A 48 -14.70 15.20 7.25
C VAL A 48 -15.72 16.23 7.79
N THR A 49 -15.77 16.42 9.10
CA THR A 49 -16.66 17.44 9.72
C THR A 49 -16.28 18.85 9.25
N CYS A 50 -14.99 19.16 9.20
CA CYS A 50 -14.50 20.43 8.67
C CYS A 50 -14.92 20.65 7.21
N ALA A 51 -14.77 19.60 6.36
CA ALA A 51 -15.17 19.67 4.96
C ALA A 51 -16.70 19.80 4.80
N GLN A 52 -17.48 19.10 5.60
CA GLN A 52 -18.95 19.17 5.60
C GLN A 52 -19.45 20.57 5.96
N GLN A 53 -18.85 21.23 6.94
CA GLN A 53 -19.17 22.62 7.32
C GLN A 53 -18.93 23.62 6.19
N ARG A 54 -18.15 23.23 5.17
CA ARG A 54 -17.86 24.02 3.96
C ARG A 54 -18.65 23.55 2.74
N ALA A 55 -19.70 22.77 2.97
CA ALA A 55 -20.60 22.22 1.96
C ALA A 55 -19.92 21.28 0.93
N ALA A 56 -18.74 20.74 1.23
CA ALA A 56 -18.09 19.75 0.38
C ALA A 56 -18.91 18.44 0.31
N THR A 57 -18.82 17.75 -0.81
CA THR A 57 -19.43 16.42 -0.95
C THR A 57 -18.55 15.38 -0.26
N ILE A 58 -19.11 14.68 0.73
CA ILE A 58 -18.41 13.63 1.48
C ILE A 58 -18.83 12.26 0.99
N LEU A 59 -17.85 11.50 0.54
CA LEU A 59 -17.94 10.08 0.25
C LEU A 59 -17.08 9.32 1.24
N SER A 60 -17.45 8.09 1.60
CA SER A 60 -16.60 7.29 2.46
C SER A 60 -16.47 5.84 2.03
N LEU A 61 -15.32 5.26 2.37
CA LEU A 61 -14.99 3.86 2.23
C LEU A 61 -14.61 3.34 3.62
N THR A 62 -15.39 2.40 4.16
CA THR A 62 -15.18 1.86 5.49
C THR A 62 -15.55 0.39 5.57
N ASN A 63 -14.99 -0.33 6.55
CA ASN A 63 -15.38 -1.72 6.79
C ASN A 63 -16.51 -1.86 7.81
N VAL A 64 -16.78 -0.80 8.62
CA VAL A 64 -17.81 -0.84 9.66
C VAL A 64 -19.00 0.03 9.24
N ILE A 65 -20.07 -0.63 8.78
CA ILE A 65 -21.33 0.02 8.43
C ILE A 65 -22.02 0.46 9.73
N GLY A 66 -22.60 1.67 9.72
CA GLY A 66 -23.21 2.28 10.91
C GLY A 66 -22.23 3.08 11.77
N SER A 67 -20.95 3.13 11.39
CA SER A 67 -19.95 3.99 12.03
C SER A 67 -20.26 5.47 11.90
N SER A 68 -19.58 6.31 12.69
CA SER A 68 -19.71 7.76 12.65
C SER A 68 -19.44 8.31 11.24
N LEU A 69 -18.40 7.78 10.57
CA LEU A 69 -18.06 8.19 9.21
C LEU A 69 -19.19 7.92 8.21
N THR A 70 -19.87 6.76 8.31
CA THR A 70 -20.99 6.44 7.42
C THR A 70 -22.19 7.35 7.65
N ARG A 71 -22.42 7.79 8.88
CA ARG A 71 -23.54 8.66 9.24
C ARG A 71 -23.39 10.09 8.74
N ILE A 72 -22.15 10.58 8.66
CA ILE A 72 -21.88 11.96 8.18
C ILE A 72 -21.60 12.03 6.68
N SER A 73 -21.41 10.90 6.01
CA SER A 73 -21.15 10.84 4.58
C SER A 73 -22.44 10.87 3.76
N ARG A 74 -22.40 11.58 2.62
CA ARG A 74 -23.50 11.59 1.67
C ARG A 74 -23.73 10.21 1.04
N VAL A 75 -22.63 9.49 0.75
CA VAL A 75 -22.61 8.11 0.25
C VAL A 75 -21.45 7.39 0.91
N TYR A 76 -21.68 6.14 1.27
CA TYR A 76 -20.61 5.28 1.77
C TYR A 76 -20.60 3.95 1.03
N ILE A 77 -19.42 3.32 0.99
CA ILE A 77 -19.19 1.98 0.47
C ILE A 77 -18.53 1.15 1.57
N GLY A 78 -19.12 -0.03 1.85
CA GLY A 78 -18.54 -1.00 2.76
C GLY A 78 -17.54 -1.91 2.04
N THR A 79 -16.36 -2.18 2.64
CA THR A 79 -15.39 -3.12 2.07
C THR A 79 -15.79 -4.58 2.23
N GLN A 80 -16.69 -4.88 3.17
CA GLN A 80 -17.18 -6.22 3.49
C GLN A 80 -16.06 -7.25 3.78
N ALA A 81 -14.92 -6.78 4.30
CA ALA A 81 -13.77 -7.64 4.60
C ALA A 81 -13.97 -8.53 5.86
N GLY A 82 -15.13 -8.40 6.53
CA GLY A 82 -15.37 -9.04 7.81
C GLY A 82 -14.53 -8.41 8.94
N PRO A 83 -14.62 -8.91 10.17
CA PRO A 83 -13.86 -8.40 11.29
C PRO A 83 -12.36 -8.65 11.08
N GLU A 84 -11.55 -7.64 11.32
CA GLU A 84 -10.09 -7.72 11.34
C GLU A 84 -9.61 -7.67 12.79
N ILE A 85 -9.01 -8.77 13.26
CA ILE A 85 -8.66 -8.96 14.66
C ILE A 85 -7.35 -8.26 15.00
N GLY A 86 -6.31 -8.49 14.19
CA GLY A 86 -5.01 -7.87 14.39
C GLY A 86 -5.08 -6.34 14.29
N VAL A 87 -4.25 -5.65 15.07
CA VAL A 87 -4.18 -4.18 15.06
C VAL A 87 -3.71 -3.67 13.71
N ALA A 88 -2.64 -4.26 13.16
CA ALA A 88 -2.14 -3.92 11.83
C ALA A 88 -3.11 -4.37 10.73
N ALA A 89 -3.50 -3.44 9.86
CA ALA A 89 -4.43 -3.73 8.77
C ALA A 89 -3.76 -4.60 7.70
N THR A 90 -4.42 -5.68 7.28
CA THR A 90 -3.98 -6.56 6.18
C THR A 90 -5.07 -6.73 5.15
N LYS A 91 -6.06 -7.59 5.39
CA LYS A 91 -7.17 -7.83 4.46
C LYS A 91 -8.05 -6.60 4.24
N THR A 92 -8.24 -5.76 5.25
CA THR A 92 -9.03 -4.53 5.09
C THR A 92 -8.30 -3.53 4.20
N PHE A 93 -6.97 -3.46 4.24
CA PHE A 93 -6.17 -2.65 3.33
C PHE A 93 -6.34 -3.13 1.87
N THR A 94 -6.16 -4.42 1.59
CA THR A 94 -6.32 -4.97 0.23
C THR A 94 -7.76 -4.83 -0.28
N SER A 95 -8.76 -4.99 0.60
CA SER A 95 -10.16 -4.76 0.25
C SER A 95 -10.45 -3.30 -0.10
N GLN A 96 -9.88 -2.34 0.64
CA GLN A 96 -9.98 -0.91 0.32
C GLN A 96 -9.37 -0.61 -1.06
N LEU A 97 -8.19 -1.16 -1.36
CA LEU A 97 -7.56 -1.01 -2.68
C LEU A 97 -8.44 -1.60 -3.79
N SER A 98 -9.04 -2.77 -3.57
CA SER A 98 -9.93 -3.44 -4.54
C SER A 98 -11.19 -2.60 -4.82
N VAL A 99 -11.80 -2.03 -3.79
CA VAL A 99 -12.96 -1.13 -3.96
C VAL A 99 -12.55 0.17 -4.67
N MET A 100 -11.40 0.74 -4.32
CA MET A 100 -10.88 1.94 -5.01
C MET A 100 -10.57 1.66 -6.49
N ALA A 101 -10.05 0.47 -6.83
CA ALA A 101 -9.84 0.06 -8.21
C ALA A 101 -11.17 -0.02 -8.99
N GLN A 102 -12.19 -0.66 -8.40
CA GLN A 102 -13.53 -0.73 -9.01
C GLN A 102 -14.15 0.66 -9.22
N LEU A 103 -14.03 1.56 -8.22
CA LEU A 103 -14.50 2.93 -8.34
C LEU A 103 -13.78 3.69 -9.46
N ALA A 104 -12.46 3.55 -9.55
CA ALA A 104 -11.67 4.17 -10.60
C ALA A 104 -12.06 3.66 -11.99
N LEU A 105 -12.28 2.34 -12.15
CA LEU A 105 -12.74 1.72 -13.39
C LEU A 105 -14.12 2.22 -13.81
N ARG A 106 -15.09 2.21 -12.90
CA ARG A 106 -16.45 2.73 -13.17
C ARG A 106 -16.44 4.20 -13.56
N LEU A 107 -15.59 4.99 -12.92
CA LEU A 107 -15.44 6.40 -13.25
C LEU A 107 -14.75 6.59 -14.61
N ALA A 108 -13.73 5.79 -14.93
CA ALA A 108 -13.06 5.79 -16.23
C ALA A 108 -14.03 5.48 -17.37
N LYS A 109 -14.86 4.43 -17.19
CA LYS A 109 -15.93 4.06 -18.12
C LYS A 109 -16.92 5.22 -18.33
N LYS A 110 -17.44 5.80 -17.25
CA LYS A 110 -18.39 6.91 -17.31
C LYS A 110 -17.81 8.15 -18.00
N ARG A 111 -16.50 8.38 -17.88
CA ARG A 111 -15.79 9.51 -18.49
C ARG A 111 -15.31 9.20 -19.91
N GLY A 112 -15.48 7.99 -20.43
CA GLY A 112 -15.01 7.58 -21.76
C GLY A 112 -13.49 7.72 -21.95
N LYS A 113 -12.70 7.47 -20.87
CA LYS A 113 -11.24 7.64 -20.90
C LYS A 113 -10.46 6.36 -21.17
N VAL A 114 -11.15 5.22 -21.08
CA VAL A 114 -10.60 3.88 -21.27
C VAL A 114 -11.55 3.12 -22.18
N SER A 115 -11.04 2.30 -23.08
CA SER A 115 -11.84 1.47 -23.98
C SER A 115 -12.64 0.42 -23.20
N GLN A 116 -13.71 -0.09 -23.79
CA GLN A 116 -14.51 -1.15 -23.15
C GLN A 116 -13.65 -2.42 -22.96
N ASP A 117 -12.85 -2.79 -23.95
CA ASP A 117 -11.99 -3.99 -23.90
C ASP A 117 -10.97 -3.90 -22.76
N GLU A 118 -10.40 -2.70 -22.53
CA GLU A 118 -9.46 -2.48 -21.43
C GLU A 118 -10.17 -2.55 -20.06
N ILE A 119 -11.41 -2.03 -19.97
CA ILE A 119 -12.22 -2.13 -18.75
C ILE A 119 -12.52 -3.59 -18.46
N ASP A 120 -13.00 -4.35 -19.45
CA ASP A 120 -13.35 -5.75 -19.28
C ASP A 120 -12.11 -6.58 -18.86
N SER A 121 -10.97 -6.32 -19.47
CA SER A 121 -9.69 -6.94 -19.09
C SER A 121 -9.30 -6.63 -17.65
N LEU A 122 -9.43 -5.38 -17.21
CA LEU A 122 -9.10 -4.98 -15.83
C LEU A 122 -10.08 -5.55 -14.82
N GLU A 123 -11.37 -5.62 -15.14
CA GLU A 123 -12.38 -6.26 -14.31
C GLU A 123 -12.11 -7.77 -14.16
N GLU A 124 -11.77 -8.45 -15.25
CA GLU A 124 -11.38 -9.87 -15.22
C GLU A 124 -10.14 -10.10 -14.35
N ASN A 125 -9.11 -9.28 -14.49
CA ASN A 125 -7.90 -9.36 -13.67
C ASN A 125 -8.19 -9.06 -12.19
N LEU A 126 -9.08 -8.13 -11.89
CA LEU A 126 -9.48 -7.82 -10.52
C LEU A 126 -10.15 -9.02 -9.83
N LEU A 127 -10.95 -9.79 -10.58
CA LEU A 127 -11.60 -11.02 -10.07
C LEU A 127 -10.60 -12.14 -9.78
N LYS A 128 -9.45 -12.17 -10.44
CA LYS A 128 -8.38 -13.17 -10.23
C LYS A 128 -7.49 -12.85 -9.01
N LEU A 129 -7.53 -11.63 -8.48
CA LEU A 129 -6.62 -11.22 -7.39
C LEU A 129 -6.73 -12.06 -6.11
N PRO A 130 -7.89 -12.58 -5.69
CA PRO A 130 -7.95 -13.48 -4.54
C PRO A 130 -7.15 -14.77 -4.73
N GLU A 131 -7.24 -15.39 -5.92
CA GLU A 131 -6.48 -16.59 -6.27
C GLU A 131 -4.98 -16.32 -6.35
N ILE A 132 -4.60 -15.15 -6.89
CA ILE A 132 -3.22 -14.68 -6.94
C ILE A 132 -2.67 -14.48 -5.53
N ALA A 133 -3.43 -13.85 -4.64
CA ALA A 133 -3.01 -13.65 -3.25
C ALA A 133 -2.84 -14.99 -2.50
N ASP A 134 -3.76 -15.92 -2.68
CA ASP A 134 -3.67 -17.27 -2.11
C ASP A 134 -2.45 -18.04 -2.65
N ALA A 135 -2.18 -17.94 -3.96
CA ALA A 135 -1.01 -18.54 -4.58
C ALA A 135 0.30 -17.99 -3.98
N ILE A 136 0.40 -16.66 -3.80
CA ILE A 136 1.57 -16.01 -3.17
C ILE A 136 1.78 -16.57 -1.76
N VAL A 137 0.73 -16.60 -0.94
CA VAL A 137 0.84 -17.15 0.43
C VAL A 137 1.34 -18.58 0.39
N LYS A 138 0.74 -19.44 -0.43
CA LYS A 138 1.10 -20.88 -0.49
C LYS A 138 2.50 -21.16 -1.04
N THR A 139 2.95 -20.38 -2.02
CA THR A 139 4.21 -20.67 -2.73
C THR A 139 5.41 -19.91 -2.19
N GLN A 140 5.20 -18.73 -1.59
CA GLN A 140 6.29 -17.85 -1.15
C GLN A 140 6.50 -17.85 0.37
N GLU A 141 5.63 -18.48 1.14
CA GLU A 141 5.68 -18.48 2.60
C GLU A 141 7.07 -18.89 3.13
N GLU A 142 7.59 -20.05 2.71
CA GLU A 142 8.88 -20.54 3.20
C GLU A 142 10.05 -19.63 2.80
N LYS A 143 9.99 -19.06 1.61
CA LYS A 143 11.00 -18.10 1.15
C LYS A 143 10.98 -16.83 2.01
N VAL A 144 9.80 -16.30 2.29
CA VAL A 144 9.64 -15.12 3.14
C VAL A 144 10.08 -15.39 4.58
N LYS A 145 9.82 -16.58 5.13
CA LYS A 145 10.35 -17.01 6.45
C LYS A 145 11.87 -16.97 6.49
N GLN A 146 12.53 -17.48 5.45
CA GLN A 146 14.00 -17.46 5.37
C GLN A 146 14.53 -16.03 5.33
N ILE A 147 13.90 -15.16 4.54
CA ILE A 147 14.24 -13.73 4.48
C ILE A 147 14.01 -13.06 5.84
N ALA A 148 12.89 -13.31 6.48
CA ALA A 148 12.58 -12.79 7.81
C ALA A 148 13.65 -13.19 8.84
N LYS A 149 14.01 -14.47 8.88
CA LYS A 149 15.07 -14.97 9.77
C LYS A 149 16.42 -14.34 9.49
N LYS A 150 16.77 -14.12 8.21
CA LYS A 150 18.04 -13.53 7.78
C LYS A 150 18.17 -12.07 8.23
N TYR A 151 17.08 -11.31 8.19
CA TYR A 151 17.13 -9.86 8.40
C TYR A 151 16.46 -9.37 9.70
N LYS A 152 15.94 -10.25 10.56
CA LYS A 152 15.21 -9.86 11.78
C LYS A 152 15.98 -8.95 12.74
N ASP A 153 17.31 -9.01 12.72
CA ASP A 153 18.19 -8.23 13.60
C ASP A 153 18.73 -6.96 12.91
N SER A 154 18.28 -6.66 11.69
CA SER A 154 18.65 -5.43 11.00
C SER A 154 18.12 -4.21 11.75
N LYS A 155 18.97 -3.18 11.83
CA LYS A 155 18.63 -1.94 12.56
C LYS A 155 17.62 -1.06 11.84
N VAL A 156 17.62 -1.12 10.52
CA VAL A 156 16.78 -0.30 9.66
C VAL A 156 16.54 -1.00 8.32
N PHE A 157 15.41 -0.72 7.70
CA PHE A 157 15.08 -1.16 6.33
C PHE A 157 14.74 0.02 5.44
N PHE A 158 15.11 -0.09 4.16
CA PHE A 158 14.49 0.73 3.13
C PHE A 158 13.43 -0.05 2.36
N PHE A 159 12.34 0.66 2.03
CA PHE A 159 11.28 0.17 1.14
C PHE A 159 11.16 1.12 -0.03
N LEU A 160 11.33 0.62 -1.24
CA LEU A 160 11.43 1.44 -2.43
C LEU A 160 10.50 0.92 -3.54
N GLY A 161 9.90 1.84 -4.24
CA GLY A 161 9.11 1.59 -5.44
C GLY A 161 9.09 2.81 -6.34
N ARG A 162 8.54 2.66 -7.53
CA ARG A 162 8.30 3.80 -8.44
C ARG A 162 6.83 3.86 -8.85
N GLY A 163 6.36 5.06 -9.21
CA GLY A 163 4.97 5.24 -9.60
C GLY A 163 4.01 4.73 -8.51
N ILE A 164 3.09 3.86 -8.90
CA ILE A 164 2.08 3.31 -7.98
C ILE A 164 2.70 2.42 -6.88
N SER A 165 3.82 1.77 -7.15
CA SER A 165 4.52 0.89 -6.20
C SER A 165 5.15 1.64 -5.03
N THR A 166 5.33 2.96 -5.13
CA THR A 166 5.75 3.79 -4.00
C THR A 166 4.75 3.69 -2.83
N ALA A 167 3.46 3.69 -3.12
CA ALA A 167 2.43 3.53 -2.09
C ALA A 167 2.50 2.15 -1.41
N THR A 168 2.79 1.09 -2.18
CA THR A 168 2.99 -0.27 -1.65
C THR A 168 4.23 -0.32 -0.75
N ALA A 169 5.30 0.39 -1.11
CA ALA A 169 6.50 0.52 -0.28
C ALA A 169 6.20 1.20 1.07
N TYR A 170 5.39 2.25 1.07
CA TYR A 170 4.95 2.90 2.32
C TYR A 170 4.18 1.94 3.23
N GLU A 171 3.31 1.12 2.66
CA GLU A 171 2.54 0.12 3.43
C GLU A 171 3.46 -0.97 4.00
N GLY A 172 4.37 -1.53 3.19
CA GLY A 172 5.33 -2.53 3.66
C GLY A 172 6.19 -2.02 4.82
N ARG A 173 6.70 -0.78 4.69
CA ARG A 173 7.39 -0.09 5.77
C ARG A 173 6.55 -0.03 7.04
N LEU A 174 5.28 0.40 6.89
CA LEU A 174 4.38 0.57 8.03
C LEU A 174 4.16 -0.76 8.75
N LYS A 175 3.88 -1.84 8.02
CA LYS A 175 3.69 -3.18 8.62
C LYS A 175 4.91 -3.62 9.42
N LEU A 176 6.12 -3.45 8.89
CA LEU A 176 7.34 -3.86 9.60
C LEU A 176 7.56 -3.02 10.89
N MET A 177 7.25 -1.74 10.85
CA MET A 177 7.33 -0.88 12.03
C MET A 177 6.28 -1.25 13.08
N GLU A 178 5.04 -1.48 12.67
CA GLU A 178 3.91 -1.75 13.57
C GLU A 178 4.10 -3.02 14.40
N ILE A 179 4.53 -4.12 13.79
CA ILE A 179 4.49 -5.44 14.42
C ILE A 179 5.87 -6.03 14.74
N ALA A 180 6.92 -5.60 14.04
CA ALA A 180 8.30 -6.09 14.27
C ALA A 180 9.20 -5.05 14.96
N TYR A 181 8.72 -3.81 15.10
CA TYR A 181 9.41 -2.69 15.77
C TYR A 181 10.79 -2.37 15.17
N ILE A 182 10.95 -2.60 13.88
CA ILE A 182 12.18 -2.23 13.16
C ILE A 182 11.95 -0.88 12.49
N PRO A 183 12.74 0.15 12.81
CA PRO A 183 12.72 1.42 12.09
C PRO A 183 12.83 1.19 10.59
N SER A 184 11.93 1.76 9.83
CA SER A 184 11.88 1.54 8.39
C SER A 184 11.55 2.83 7.66
N ILE A 185 12.20 3.07 6.53
CA ILE A 185 12.04 4.27 5.74
C ILE A 185 11.54 3.88 4.35
N ALA A 186 10.53 4.58 3.85
CA ALA A 186 10.05 4.37 2.48
C ALA A 186 10.07 5.69 1.71
N PHE A 187 10.45 5.62 0.44
CA PHE A 187 10.46 6.75 -0.47
C PHE A 187 10.44 6.28 -1.94
N PRO A 188 10.09 7.17 -2.89
CA PRO A 188 10.22 6.83 -4.30
C PRO A 188 11.65 6.47 -4.64
N ALA A 189 11.89 5.35 -5.33
CA ALA A 189 13.23 4.85 -5.59
C ALA A 189 14.15 5.88 -6.29
N GLY A 190 13.57 6.77 -7.11
CA GLY A 190 14.31 7.87 -7.75
C GLY A 190 14.86 8.91 -6.78
N GLU A 191 14.27 9.05 -5.59
CA GLU A 191 14.68 10.00 -4.56
C GLU A 191 15.86 9.50 -3.70
N SER A 192 16.25 8.24 -3.86
CA SER A 192 17.34 7.64 -3.11
C SER A 192 18.63 8.47 -3.16
N LYS A 193 18.97 8.99 -4.32
CA LYS A 193 20.18 9.77 -4.59
C LYS A 193 20.17 11.19 -4.01
N HIS A 194 19.04 11.65 -3.49
CA HIS A 194 18.87 12.98 -2.91
C HIS A 194 19.02 12.99 -1.37
N GLY A 195 19.79 12.05 -0.84
CA GLY A 195 20.13 11.98 0.59
C GLY A 195 20.10 10.56 1.15
N PRO A 196 18.95 9.81 1.06
CA PRO A 196 18.81 8.52 1.73
C PRO A 196 19.90 7.49 1.42
N ILE A 197 20.42 7.49 0.21
CA ILE A 197 21.47 6.56 -0.24
C ILE A 197 22.77 6.67 0.59
N SER A 198 22.99 7.79 1.29
CA SER A 198 24.14 7.99 2.17
C SER A 198 24.12 7.09 3.42
N LEU A 199 22.95 6.52 3.76
CA LEU A 199 22.78 5.59 4.88
C LEU A 199 23.12 4.15 4.49
N VAL A 200 23.29 3.88 3.19
CA VAL A 200 23.53 2.53 2.69
C VAL A 200 24.97 2.13 2.97
N GLU A 201 25.14 1.05 3.68
CA GLU A 201 26.40 0.37 3.96
C GLU A 201 26.32 -1.10 3.53
N ASN A 202 27.43 -1.82 3.61
CA ASN A 202 27.48 -3.22 3.21
C ASN A 202 26.49 -4.09 4.02
N GLY A 203 25.61 -4.82 3.33
CA GLY A 203 24.58 -5.65 3.94
C GLY A 203 23.29 -4.91 4.30
N PHE A 204 23.15 -3.62 3.98
CA PHE A 204 21.96 -2.83 4.27
C PHE A 204 20.73 -3.38 3.54
N PRO A 205 19.63 -3.78 4.23
CA PRO A 205 18.46 -4.36 3.58
C PRO A 205 17.61 -3.30 2.87
N ALA A 206 17.45 -3.46 1.57
CA ALA A 206 16.63 -2.61 0.72
C ALA A 206 15.57 -3.45 -0.02
N VAL A 207 14.31 -3.27 0.35
CA VAL A 207 13.16 -3.96 -0.25
C VAL A 207 12.66 -3.15 -1.44
N PHE A 208 12.65 -3.76 -2.62
CA PHE A 208 12.17 -3.17 -3.85
C PHE A 208 10.89 -3.83 -4.33
N ILE A 209 9.89 -3.02 -4.68
CA ILE A 209 8.62 -3.46 -5.25
C ILE A 209 8.68 -3.27 -6.76
N CYS A 210 8.77 -4.37 -7.50
CA CYS A 210 9.17 -4.42 -8.90
C CYS A 210 8.09 -5.04 -9.81
N PRO A 211 6.89 -4.44 -9.95
CA PRO A 211 5.98 -4.90 -10.99
C PRO A 211 6.54 -4.61 -12.38
N LYS A 212 6.16 -5.41 -13.36
CA LYS A 212 6.59 -5.24 -14.75
C LYS A 212 5.72 -4.19 -15.45
N ASP A 213 5.85 -2.94 -15.00
CA ASP A 213 5.10 -1.78 -15.49
C ASP A 213 6.00 -0.76 -16.22
N ASP A 214 5.46 0.40 -16.58
CA ASP A 214 6.18 1.49 -17.28
C ASP A 214 7.43 1.98 -16.53
N CYS A 215 7.51 1.74 -15.22
CA CYS A 215 8.63 2.17 -14.37
C CYS A 215 9.75 1.12 -14.26
N HIS A 216 9.53 -0.10 -14.73
CA HIS A 216 10.40 -1.26 -14.52
C HIS A 216 11.87 -0.99 -14.91
N LYS A 217 12.13 -0.52 -16.14
CA LYS A 217 13.49 -0.21 -16.60
C LYS A 217 14.21 0.83 -15.75
N THR A 218 13.47 1.84 -15.29
CA THR A 218 14.05 2.90 -14.46
C THR A 218 14.31 2.39 -13.05
N LEU A 219 13.48 1.48 -12.55
CA LEU A 219 13.65 0.85 -11.24
C LEU A 219 14.91 -0.01 -11.19
N ILE A 220 15.23 -0.75 -12.26
CA ILE A 220 16.48 -1.49 -12.40
C ILE A 220 17.70 -0.58 -12.13
N GLY A 221 17.72 0.60 -12.74
CA GLY A 221 18.79 1.59 -12.48
C GLY A 221 18.90 1.97 -11.00
N ASN A 222 17.76 2.17 -10.32
CA ASN A 222 17.77 2.50 -8.89
C ASN A 222 18.24 1.31 -8.01
N ILE A 223 17.93 0.09 -8.39
CA ILE A 223 18.45 -1.11 -7.71
C ILE A 223 19.98 -1.16 -7.85
N MET A 224 20.50 -0.95 -9.06
CA MET A 224 21.95 -0.93 -9.31
C MET A 224 22.65 0.17 -8.51
N GLU A 225 22.06 1.36 -8.38
CA GLU A 225 22.57 2.46 -7.56
C GLU A 225 22.73 2.07 -6.09
N MET A 226 21.76 1.36 -5.51
CA MET A 226 21.80 0.86 -4.14
C MET A 226 22.79 -0.29 -3.99
N LYS A 227 22.75 -1.25 -4.90
CA LYS A 227 23.64 -2.43 -4.88
C LYS A 227 25.11 -2.03 -4.98
N ALA A 228 25.45 -1.05 -5.80
CA ALA A 228 26.82 -0.51 -5.92
C ALA A 228 27.37 0.09 -4.62
N ARG A 229 26.51 0.35 -3.62
CA ARG A 229 26.89 0.85 -2.29
C ARG A 229 26.81 -0.21 -1.20
N GLY A 230 26.62 -1.46 -1.61
CA GLY A 230 26.61 -2.60 -0.71
C GLY A 230 25.24 -2.96 -0.13
N ALA A 231 24.14 -2.37 -0.62
CA ALA A 231 22.81 -2.80 -0.20
C ALA A 231 22.55 -4.27 -0.56
N HIS A 232 21.93 -4.99 0.35
CA HIS A 232 21.30 -6.27 0.07
C HIS A 232 19.89 -6.03 -0.49
N ILE A 233 19.68 -6.44 -1.72
CA ILE A 233 18.44 -6.22 -2.45
C ILE A 233 17.46 -7.35 -2.20
N ILE A 234 16.34 -7.02 -1.58
CA ILE A 234 15.18 -7.92 -1.39
C ILE A 234 14.14 -7.50 -2.43
N ALA A 235 14.01 -8.24 -3.51
CA ALA A 235 13.09 -7.89 -4.59
C ALA A 235 11.76 -8.64 -4.47
N ILE A 236 10.66 -7.89 -4.52
CA ILE A 236 9.31 -8.43 -4.74
C ILE A 236 8.99 -8.17 -6.21
N ALA A 237 9.02 -9.20 -7.05
CA ALA A 237 8.92 -9.04 -8.50
C ALA A 237 8.08 -10.13 -9.15
N GLU A 238 7.72 -9.94 -10.43
CA GLU A 238 6.94 -10.93 -11.15
C GLU A 238 7.76 -12.20 -11.43
N GLU A 239 7.06 -13.32 -11.43
CA GLU A 239 7.61 -14.63 -11.81
C GLU A 239 8.29 -14.56 -13.20
N GLY A 240 9.54 -15.01 -13.27
CA GLY A 240 10.33 -15.01 -14.50
C GLY A 240 10.90 -13.65 -14.89
N ASP A 241 10.99 -12.70 -13.96
CA ASP A 241 11.72 -11.45 -14.19
C ASP A 241 13.22 -11.65 -13.94
N GLU A 242 13.90 -12.16 -14.95
CA GLU A 242 15.33 -12.51 -14.86
C GLU A 242 16.22 -11.25 -14.68
N ASP A 243 15.80 -10.09 -15.16
CA ASP A 243 16.56 -8.84 -15.00
C ASP A 243 16.65 -8.44 -13.52
N ILE A 244 15.50 -8.47 -12.82
CA ILE A 244 15.44 -8.18 -11.39
C ILE A 244 16.09 -9.31 -10.58
N LYS A 245 15.86 -10.57 -10.95
CA LYS A 245 16.40 -11.73 -10.26
C LYS A 245 17.93 -11.76 -10.25
N ALA A 246 18.55 -11.36 -11.35
CA ALA A 246 20.02 -11.25 -11.45
C ALA A 246 20.62 -10.18 -10.52
N LEU A 247 19.84 -9.18 -10.12
CA LEU A 247 20.26 -8.10 -9.24
C LEU A 247 19.94 -8.37 -7.77
N ALA A 248 18.92 -9.19 -7.49
CA ALA A 248 18.45 -9.44 -6.14
C ALA A 248 19.37 -10.39 -5.37
N ASP A 249 19.54 -10.13 -4.08
CA ASP A 249 20.17 -11.05 -3.13
C ASP A 249 19.13 -12.00 -2.51
N ASP A 250 17.89 -11.53 -2.43
CA ASP A 250 16.70 -12.32 -2.11
C ASP A 250 15.56 -11.92 -3.05
N TYR A 251 14.80 -12.88 -3.53
CA TYR A 251 13.79 -12.69 -4.56
C TYR A 251 12.49 -13.38 -4.16
N VAL A 252 11.39 -12.63 -4.06
CA VAL A 252 10.04 -13.15 -3.77
C VAL A 252 9.18 -12.97 -5.00
N GLU A 253 8.56 -14.05 -5.46
CA GLU A 253 7.81 -14.08 -6.71
C GLU A 253 6.34 -13.73 -6.50
N VAL A 254 5.82 -12.89 -7.40
CA VAL A 254 4.40 -12.60 -7.57
C VAL A 254 4.00 -13.14 -8.94
N PRO A 255 2.86 -13.84 -9.09
CA PRO A 255 2.42 -14.32 -10.40
C PRO A 255 2.44 -13.23 -11.47
N LYS A 256 2.86 -13.59 -12.68
CA LYS A 256 3.03 -12.67 -13.80
C LYS A 256 1.71 -12.24 -14.44
N GLY A 257 1.77 -11.17 -15.22
CA GLY A 257 0.65 -10.70 -16.06
C GLY A 257 -0.37 -9.85 -15.32
N ILE A 258 -0.01 -9.30 -14.18
CA ILE A 258 -0.86 -8.40 -13.40
C ILE A 258 -0.78 -6.99 -14.00
N PRO A 259 -1.91 -6.39 -14.41
CA PRO A 259 -1.90 -5.00 -14.86
C PRO A 259 -1.28 -4.07 -13.82
N GLY A 260 -0.35 -3.21 -14.24
CA GLY A 260 0.43 -2.36 -13.33
C GLY A 260 -0.44 -1.49 -12.39
N VAL A 261 -1.63 -1.09 -12.83
CA VAL A 261 -2.57 -0.32 -11.98
C VAL A 261 -3.18 -1.14 -10.84
N LEU A 262 -3.21 -2.47 -10.96
CA LEU A 262 -3.70 -3.41 -9.95
C LEU A 262 -2.57 -4.00 -9.10
N SER A 263 -1.32 -3.82 -9.50
CA SER A 263 -0.14 -4.38 -8.80
C SER A 263 -0.07 -4.09 -7.30
N PRO A 264 -0.54 -2.93 -6.76
CA PRO A 264 -0.49 -2.70 -5.31
C PRO A 264 -1.19 -3.76 -4.46
N ILE A 265 -2.20 -4.45 -5.01
CA ILE A 265 -2.99 -5.42 -4.25
C ILE A 265 -2.21 -6.72 -4.01
N PRO A 266 -1.67 -7.41 -5.04
CA PRO A 266 -0.90 -8.63 -4.81
C PRO A 266 0.53 -8.35 -4.31
N PHE A 267 1.16 -7.24 -4.69
CA PHE A 267 2.53 -6.95 -4.27
C PHE A 267 2.67 -6.55 -2.79
N VAL A 268 1.58 -6.17 -2.11
CA VAL A 268 1.63 -5.93 -0.67
C VAL A 268 1.61 -7.23 0.14
N VAL A 269 1.10 -8.34 -0.40
CA VAL A 269 0.99 -9.62 0.32
C VAL A 269 2.34 -10.14 0.81
N PRO A 270 3.41 -10.21 -0.01
CA PRO A 270 4.73 -10.60 0.47
C PRO A 270 5.28 -9.67 1.57
N LEU A 271 4.94 -8.38 1.54
CA LEU A 271 5.39 -7.41 2.54
C LEU A 271 4.67 -7.63 3.88
N GLN A 272 3.39 -7.96 3.84
CA GLN A 272 2.61 -8.34 5.03
C GLN A 272 3.17 -9.63 5.66
N LEU A 273 3.46 -10.63 4.82
CA LEU A 273 4.11 -11.88 5.26
C LEU A 273 5.49 -11.62 5.86
N LEU A 274 6.30 -10.76 5.24
CA LEU A 274 7.63 -10.41 5.75
C LEU A 274 7.54 -9.80 7.15
N ALA A 275 6.68 -8.82 7.33
CA ALA A 275 6.48 -8.19 8.64
C ALA A 275 5.99 -9.19 9.69
N TYR A 276 5.04 -10.05 9.31
CA TYR A 276 4.49 -11.10 10.16
C TYR A 276 5.58 -12.07 10.62
N TYR A 277 6.38 -12.62 9.70
CA TYR A 277 7.42 -13.58 10.07
C TYR A 277 8.60 -12.95 10.80
N VAL A 278 8.95 -11.70 10.50
CA VAL A 278 9.95 -10.97 11.31
C VAL A 278 9.45 -10.79 12.74
N ALA A 279 8.17 -10.46 12.95
CA ALA A 279 7.59 -10.36 14.29
C ALA A 279 7.68 -11.69 15.04
N LEU A 280 7.28 -12.81 14.41
CA LEU A 280 7.35 -14.14 15.01
C LEU A 280 8.80 -14.55 15.33
N GLU A 281 9.74 -14.32 14.43
CA GLU A 281 11.17 -14.61 14.63
C GLU A 281 11.81 -13.80 15.79
N LYS A 282 11.20 -12.65 16.12
CA LYS A 282 11.58 -11.81 17.26
C LYS A 282 10.80 -12.15 18.54
N GLY A 283 9.85 -13.11 18.48
CA GLY A 283 9.03 -13.52 19.59
C GLY A 283 7.92 -12.51 19.96
N TYR A 284 7.48 -11.69 18.98
CA TYR A 284 6.40 -10.73 19.18
C TYR A 284 5.05 -11.30 18.69
N ASP A 285 3.97 -10.83 19.32
CA ASP A 285 2.62 -11.11 18.88
C ASP A 285 2.22 -10.10 17.74
N PRO A 286 2.04 -10.55 16.50
CA PRO A 286 1.70 -9.66 15.40
C PRO A 286 0.27 -9.12 15.46
N ASP A 287 -0.63 -9.75 16.22
CA ASP A 287 -2.01 -9.30 16.37
C ASP A 287 -2.18 -8.22 17.45
N MET A 288 -1.30 -8.24 18.45
CA MET A 288 -1.36 -7.32 19.60
C MET A 288 -0.04 -6.54 19.77
N PRO A 289 0.33 -5.69 18.82
CA PRO A 289 1.55 -4.91 18.94
C PRO A 289 1.47 -3.89 20.08
N ARG A 290 2.61 -3.68 20.75
CA ARG A 290 2.71 -2.71 21.85
C ARG A 290 2.41 -1.29 21.39
N ASN A 291 1.85 -0.46 22.27
CA ASN A 291 1.60 0.97 22.08
C ASN A 291 0.64 1.32 20.92
N LEU A 292 -0.03 0.35 20.34
CA LEU A 292 -1.00 0.56 19.28
C LEU A 292 -2.39 0.05 19.70
N ALA A 293 -3.41 0.70 19.19
CA ALA A 293 -4.80 0.29 19.35
C ALA A 293 -5.44 0.10 17.96
N LYS A 294 -6.39 -0.81 17.86
CA LYS A 294 -7.11 -1.10 16.60
C LYS A 294 -7.81 0.13 16.02
N CYS A 295 -8.28 1.00 16.88
CA CYS A 295 -8.93 2.25 16.50
C CYS A 295 -8.46 3.39 17.41
N VAL A 296 -8.00 4.49 16.81
CA VAL A 296 -7.58 5.69 17.53
C VAL A 296 -8.77 6.66 17.57
N THR A 297 -9.45 6.69 18.70
CA THR A 297 -10.66 7.49 18.92
C THR A 297 -10.38 8.83 19.64
N VAL A 298 -9.13 9.09 19.96
CA VAL A 298 -8.65 10.33 20.59
C VAL A 298 -7.70 11.08 19.65
N LYS A 299 -7.66 12.42 19.79
CA LYS A 299 -6.71 13.29 19.09
C LYS A 299 -5.41 13.40 19.87
#